data_0eb474d1e7ba1d0a7e051700f88e010a
#
_entry.id   0eb474d1e7ba1d0a7e051700f88e010a
#
_cell.length_a   1.000
_cell.length_b   1.000
_cell.length_c   1.000
_cell.angle_alpha   90.00
_cell.angle_beta   90.00
_cell.angle_gamma   90.00
#
_symmetry.space_group_name_H-M   'P 1'
#
loop_
_entity.id
_entity.type
_entity.pdbx_description
1 polymer ?
#
loop_
_entity_poly.entity_id
_entity_poly.type
_entity_poly.pdbx_seq_one_letter_code
_entity_poly.pdbx_strand_id
1 'polypeptide(L)'
;QTCALPILSISRRSGKIIFSHETALFLHGISDRTPFEHTVTAPSGCIPSAAIKAECKVYYIKPELFELGKTMLQTPAGNPVPCYDLERTICDVIRSRNKIGTETFLSALKQYAVSPKKDLNRLDEYARQMRVSGVLRQYLEVLL
;
A
#
# COMPACT_ATOMS: atom_id res chain seq x y z
N GLN A 1 10.39 20.15 4.92
CA GLN A 1 11.26 19.19 4.43
C GLN A 1 11.00 17.82 5.04
N THR A 2 11.38 16.84 4.44
CA THR A 2 11.06 15.50 4.84
C THR A 2 12.30 14.72 5.22
N CYS A 3 12.15 13.77 6.13
CA CYS A 3 13.23 12.89 6.54
C CYS A 3 13.23 11.60 5.75
N ALA A 4 12.25 11.39 4.88
CA ALA A 4 12.16 10.14 4.14
C ALA A 4 13.22 10.09 3.04
N LEU A 5 13.82 8.92 2.86
CA LEU A 5 14.71 8.69 1.73
C LEU A 5 13.94 8.75 0.43
N PRO A 6 14.59 9.12 -0.69
CA PRO A 6 13.93 9.01 -1.98
C PRO A 6 13.46 7.58 -2.24
N ILE A 7 12.27 7.44 -2.79
CA ILE A 7 11.66 6.14 -3.04
C ILE A 7 12.57 5.25 -3.91
N LEU A 8 13.17 5.82 -4.95
CA LEU A 8 14.04 5.07 -5.82
C LEU A 8 15.25 4.51 -5.06
N SER A 9 15.81 5.31 -4.15
CA SER A 9 16.95 4.90 -3.36
C SER A 9 16.60 3.70 -2.48
N ILE A 10 15.40 3.71 -1.89
CA ILE A 10 14.91 2.59 -1.08
C ILE A 10 14.72 1.35 -1.95
N SER A 11 14.14 1.51 -3.12
CA SER A 11 13.91 0.40 -4.04
C SER A 11 15.19 -0.29 -4.45
N ARG A 12 16.27 0.48 -4.63
CA ARG A 12 17.56 -0.08 -5.04
C ARG A 12 18.28 -0.82 -3.93
N ARG A 13 17.91 -0.57 -2.67
CA ARG A 13 18.59 -1.15 -1.52
C ARG A 13 18.05 -2.51 -1.10
N SER A 14 16.92 -2.91 -1.65
CA SER A 14 16.30 -4.16 -1.24
C SER A 14 15.65 -4.84 -2.42
N GLY A 15 15.86 -6.15 -2.52
CA GLY A 15 15.26 -6.92 -3.59
C GLY A 15 13.90 -7.51 -3.27
N LYS A 16 13.50 -7.51 -2.01
CA LYS A 16 12.26 -8.18 -1.62
C LYS A 16 11.37 -7.27 -0.81
N ILE A 17 11.07 -6.11 -1.35
CA ILE A 17 10.07 -5.21 -0.78
C ILE A 17 9.18 -4.70 -1.90
N ILE A 18 7.94 -4.37 -1.53
CA ILE A 18 6.98 -3.74 -2.43
C ILE A 18 6.41 -2.56 -1.66
N PHE A 19 6.39 -1.37 -2.28
CA PHE A 19 5.79 -0.21 -1.63
C PHE A 19 4.30 -0.45 -1.39
N SER A 20 3.81 -0.06 -0.23
CA SER A 20 2.47 -0.39 0.20
C SER A 20 1.89 0.71 1.08
N HIS A 21 0.65 0.53 1.49
CA HIS A 21 -0.02 1.40 2.46
C HIS A 21 0.09 2.88 2.10
N GLU A 22 0.59 3.71 2.98
CA GLU A 22 0.59 5.16 2.76
C GLU A 22 1.45 5.59 1.56
N THR A 23 2.60 4.94 1.35
CA THR A 23 3.42 5.27 0.18
C THR A 23 2.72 4.88 -1.11
N ALA A 24 2.03 3.73 -1.12
CA ALA A 24 1.26 3.33 -2.30
C ALA A 24 0.10 4.29 -2.54
N LEU A 25 -0.58 4.74 -1.50
CA LEU A 25 -1.64 5.75 -1.66
C LEU A 25 -1.10 7.01 -2.30
N PHE A 26 0.08 7.45 -1.88
CA PHE A 26 0.72 8.61 -2.46
C PHE A 26 1.07 8.39 -3.94
N LEU A 27 1.64 7.23 -4.26
CA LEU A 27 2.03 6.93 -5.64
C LEU A 27 0.83 6.81 -6.57
N HIS A 28 -0.31 6.38 -6.05
CA HIS A 28 -1.55 6.29 -6.84
C HIS A 28 -2.30 7.61 -6.93
N GLY A 29 -1.84 8.64 -6.23
CA GLY A 29 -2.52 9.94 -6.25
C GLY A 29 -3.77 9.99 -5.39
N ILE A 30 -3.97 9.00 -4.53
CA ILE A 30 -5.09 8.97 -3.59
C ILE A 30 -4.83 9.89 -2.41
N SER A 31 -3.57 10.09 -2.06
CA SER A 31 -3.17 11.00 -0.99
C SER A 31 -2.26 12.08 -1.55
N ASP A 32 -2.55 13.34 -1.23
CA ASP A 32 -1.71 14.47 -1.63
C ASP A 32 -0.46 14.57 -0.78
N ARG A 33 -0.47 13.92 0.35
CA ARG A 33 0.59 14.08 1.34
C ARG A 33 1.69 13.06 1.11
N THR A 34 2.93 13.54 0.95
CA THR A 34 4.09 12.65 0.94
C THR A 34 4.25 12.04 2.32
N PRO A 35 4.35 10.72 2.43
CA PRO A 35 4.50 10.10 3.74
C PRO A 35 5.78 10.59 4.43
N PHE A 36 5.70 10.83 5.73
CA PHE A 36 6.87 11.17 6.52
C PHE A 36 7.89 10.04 6.48
N GLU A 37 7.39 8.81 6.54
CA GLU A 37 8.19 7.60 6.50
C GLU A 37 7.56 6.68 5.46
N HIS A 38 8.37 6.19 4.53
CA HIS A 38 7.84 5.32 3.49
C HIS A 38 7.45 3.96 4.07
N THR A 39 6.40 3.38 3.51
CA THR A 39 5.88 2.09 3.95
C THR A 39 6.13 1.04 2.87
N VAL A 40 6.66 -0.09 3.31
CA VAL A 40 6.94 -1.21 2.42
C VAL A 40 6.42 -2.49 3.05
N THR A 41 6.18 -3.50 2.21
CA THR A 41 5.78 -4.83 2.66
C THR A 41 6.83 -5.82 2.21
N ALA A 42 7.16 -6.75 3.09
CA ALA A 42 8.10 -7.84 2.81
C ALA A 42 7.41 -9.17 3.13
N PRO A 43 7.85 -10.27 2.48
CA PRO A 43 7.28 -11.57 2.83
C PRO A 43 7.78 -12.01 4.20
N SER A 44 6.90 -12.66 4.97
CA SER A 44 7.27 -13.21 6.27
C SER A 44 8.43 -14.19 6.08
N GLY A 45 9.40 -14.14 6.97
CA GLY A 45 10.57 -14.98 6.88
C GLY A 45 11.74 -14.34 6.15
N CYS A 46 11.53 -13.25 5.45
CA CYS A 46 12.61 -12.47 4.84
C CYS A 46 12.93 -11.29 5.75
N ILE A 47 14.22 -10.99 5.86
CA ILE A 47 14.68 -9.89 6.70
C ILE A 47 15.20 -8.78 5.79
N PRO A 48 14.51 -7.62 5.74
CA PRO A 48 15.00 -6.48 4.96
C PRO A 48 16.34 -6.00 5.52
N SER A 49 17.10 -5.30 4.68
CA SER A 49 18.37 -4.75 5.13
C SER A 49 18.19 -3.83 6.32
N ALA A 50 19.27 -3.63 7.09
CA ALA A 50 19.21 -2.74 8.25
C ALA A 50 18.83 -1.32 7.84
N ALA A 51 19.30 -0.87 6.68
CA ALA A 51 18.96 0.47 6.19
C ALA A 51 17.47 0.61 5.95
N ILE A 52 16.84 -0.40 5.33
CA ILE A 52 15.40 -0.37 5.08
C ILE A 52 14.62 -0.37 6.40
N LYS A 53 15.02 -1.22 7.33
CA LYS A 53 14.35 -1.30 8.63
C LYS A 53 14.45 0.01 9.41
N ALA A 54 15.57 0.73 9.25
CA ALA A 54 15.78 1.99 9.95
C ALA A 54 15.02 3.15 9.33
N GLU A 55 14.83 3.12 7.99
CA GLU A 55 14.29 4.25 7.25
C GLU A 55 12.84 4.09 6.84
N CYS A 56 12.29 2.89 6.96
CA CYS A 56 10.95 2.60 6.48
C CYS A 56 10.14 1.89 7.55
N LYS A 57 8.83 2.06 7.47
CA LYS A 57 7.91 1.22 8.23
C LYS A 57 7.68 -0.04 7.43
N VAL A 58 8.01 -1.20 8.00
CA VAL A 58 7.94 -2.47 7.28
C VAL A 58 6.77 -3.28 7.79
N TYR A 59 5.92 -3.71 6.86
CA TYR A 59 4.84 -4.65 7.14
C TYR A 59 5.25 -6.00 6.60
N TYR A 60 4.76 -7.07 7.21
CA TYR A 60 5.05 -8.43 6.78
C TYR A 60 3.77 -9.14 6.40
N ILE A 61 3.85 -9.98 5.36
CA ILE A 61 2.69 -10.74 4.92
C ILE A 61 3.14 -12.13 4.49
N LYS A 62 2.19 -13.08 4.49
CA LYS A 62 2.48 -14.43 4.04
C LYS A 62 3.08 -14.42 2.64
N PRO A 63 4.09 -15.25 2.37
CA PRO A 63 4.69 -15.30 1.03
C PRO A 63 3.67 -15.52 -0.08
N GLU A 64 2.62 -16.29 0.19
CA GLU A 64 1.58 -16.58 -0.81
C GLU A 64 0.81 -15.34 -1.23
N LEU A 65 0.75 -14.32 -0.38
CA LEU A 65 0.04 -13.08 -0.67
C LEU A 65 0.96 -11.92 -1.02
N PHE A 66 2.27 -12.15 -0.96
CA PHE A 66 3.23 -11.06 -1.13
C PHE A 66 3.15 -10.44 -2.53
N GLU A 67 3.03 -11.25 -3.57
CA GLU A 67 3.01 -10.73 -4.94
C GLU A 67 1.61 -10.46 -5.47
N LEU A 68 0.58 -10.70 -4.69
CA LEU A 68 -0.78 -10.42 -5.12
C LEU A 68 -0.96 -8.93 -5.33
N GLY A 69 -1.25 -8.53 -6.56
CA GLY A 69 -1.45 -7.12 -6.89
C GLY A 69 -0.19 -6.31 -7.12
N LYS A 70 0.98 -6.96 -7.18
CA LYS A 70 2.23 -6.26 -7.46
C LYS A 70 2.22 -5.68 -8.87
N THR A 71 2.63 -4.42 -9.00
CA THR A 71 2.78 -3.77 -10.29
C THR A 71 3.97 -2.83 -10.23
N MET A 72 4.22 -2.13 -11.31
CA MET A 72 5.27 -1.12 -11.34
C MET A 72 4.61 0.25 -11.51
N LEU A 73 4.93 1.16 -10.63
CA LEU A 73 4.45 2.54 -10.71
C LEU A 73 5.64 3.47 -10.82
N GLN A 74 5.42 4.61 -11.46
CA GLN A 74 6.48 5.60 -11.57
C GLN A 74 6.48 6.53 -10.37
N THR A 75 7.67 6.82 -9.87
CA THR A 75 7.84 7.85 -8.85
C THR A 75 7.58 9.21 -9.47
N PRO A 76 7.43 10.28 -8.65
CA PRO A 76 7.29 11.63 -9.22
C PRO A 76 8.42 12.01 -10.16
N ALA A 77 9.60 11.43 -9.99
CA ALA A 77 10.73 11.68 -10.90
C ALA A 77 10.70 10.81 -12.15
N GLY A 78 9.71 9.91 -12.28
CA GLY A 78 9.54 9.10 -13.48
C GLY A 78 10.22 7.75 -13.48
N ASN A 79 10.72 7.28 -12.34
CA ASN A 79 11.43 5.99 -12.25
C ASN A 79 10.46 4.90 -11.80
N PRO A 80 10.45 3.73 -12.47
CA PRO A 80 9.55 2.65 -12.07
C PRO A 80 10.02 1.96 -10.79
N VAL A 81 9.09 1.70 -9.88
CA VAL A 81 9.36 1.00 -8.63
C VAL A 81 8.24 -0.01 -8.37
N PRO A 82 8.54 -1.12 -7.67
CA PRO A 82 7.50 -2.10 -7.35
C PRO A 82 6.55 -1.52 -6.31
N CYS A 83 5.27 -1.60 -6.60
CA CYS A 83 4.22 -1.08 -5.73
C CYS A 83 2.98 -1.92 -5.94
N TYR A 84 2.14 -2.03 -4.91
CA TYR A 84 0.88 -2.72 -5.08
C TYR A 84 -0.09 -1.85 -5.88
N ASP A 85 -0.97 -2.51 -6.64
CA ASP A 85 -1.98 -1.77 -7.37
C ASP A 85 -3.00 -1.15 -6.40
N LEU A 86 -3.90 -0.36 -6.93
CA LEU A 86 -4.83 0.41 -6.10
C LEU A 86 -5.71 -0.50 -5.24
N GLU A 87 -6.25 -1.57 -5.82
CA GLU A 87 -7.14 -2.47 -5.10
C GLU A 87 -6.42 -3.22 -3.99
N ARG A 88 -5.19 -3.69 -4.25
CA ARG A 88 -4.40 -4.32 -3.20
C ARG A 88 -4.08 -3.33 -2.09
N THR A 89 -3.79 -2.08 -2.45
CA THR A 89 -3.48 -1.04 -1.47
C THR A 89 -4.67 -0.80 -0.55
N ILE A 90 -5.88 -0.76 -1.11
CA ILE A 90 -7.08 -0.59 -0.30
C ILE A 90 -7.26 -1.76 0.67
N CYS A 91 -7.02 -2.99 0.21
CA CYS A 91 -7.11 -4.16 1.09
C CYS A 91 -6.07 -4.10 2.21
N ASP A 92 -4.85 -3.65 1.91
CA ASP A 92 -3.81 -3.49 2.93
C ASP A 92 -4.20 -2.43 3.96
N VAL A 93 -4.76 -1.31 3.51
CA VAL A 93 -5.20 -0.24 4.39
C VAL A 93 -6.30 -0.74 5.33
N ILE A 94 -7.23 -1.51 4.81
CA ILE A 94 -8.30 -2.10 5.63
C ILE A 94 -7.72 -3.06 6.65
N ARG A 95 -6.80 -3.92 6.22
CA ARG A 95 -6.19 -4.91 7.09
C ARG A 95 -5.40 -4.27 8.22
N SER A 96 -4.76 -3.14 7.94
CA SER A 96 -3.91 -2.44 8.89
C SER A 96 -4.55 -1.18 9.47
N ARG A 97 -5.88 -1.08 9.43
CA ARG A 97 -6.59 0.14 9.82
C ARG A 97 -6.29 0.59 11.26
N ASN A 98 -5.97 -0.35 12.13
CA ASN A 98 -5.65 -0.01 13.52
C ASN A 98 -4.27 0.61 13.67
N LYS A 99 -3.43 0.52 12.65
CA LYS A 99 -2.05 1.01 12.70
C LYS A 99 -1.84 2.30 11.92
N ILE A 100 -2.72 2.61 10.98
CA ILE A 100 -2.52 3.78 10.11
C ILE A 100 -3.35 4.98 10.50
N GLY A 101 -4.20 4.84 11.47
CA GLY A 101 -5.04 5.94 11.93
C GLY A 101 -6.34 6.05 11.16
N THR A 102 -7.38 6.45 11.88
CA THR A 102 -8.74 6.48 11.35
C THR A 102 -8.89 7.46 10.20
N GLU A 103 -8.26 8.62 10.30
CA GLU A 103 -8.40 9.66 9.29
C GLU A 103 -7.83 9.21 7.94
N THR A 104 -6.63 8.66 7.96
CA THR A 104 -6.01 8.15 6.74
C THR A 104 -6.81 7.01 6.14
N PHE A 105 -7.28 6.10 6.99
CA PHE A 105 -8.09 4.97 6.56
C PHE A 105 -9.37 5.43 5.87
N LEU A 106 -10.14 6.31 6.50
CA LEU A 106 -11.40 6.77 5.93
C LEU A 106 -11.19 7.60 4.69
N SER A 107 -10.17 8.44 4.67
CA SER A 107 -9.86 9.25 3.49
C SER A 107 -9.51 8.36 2.30
N ALA A 108 -8.73 7.31 2.51
CA ALA A 108 -8.36 6.40 1.44
C ALA A 108 -9.60 5.72 0.84
N LEU A 109 -10.50 5.25 1.69
CA LEU A 109 -11.72 4.59 1.21
C LEU A 109 -12.61 5.55 0.44
N LYS A 110 -12.76 6.78 0.92
CA LYS A 110 -13.59 7.78 0.24
C LYS A 110 -13.02 8.13 -1.12
N GLN A 111 -11.71 8.34 -1.20
CA GLN A 111 -11.07 8.67 -2.46
C GLN A 111 -11.14 7.51 -3.45
N TYR A 112 -11.00 6.29 -2.95
CA TYR A 112 -11.14 5.13 -3.82
C TYR A 112 -12.55 5.02 -4.37
N ALA A 113 -13.56 5.25 -3.53
CA ALA A 113 -14.96 5.09 -3.93
C ALA A 113 -15.34 6.01 -5.10
N VAL A 114 -14.71 7.18 -5.19
CA VAL A 114 -15.00 8.13 -6.28
C VAL A 114 -13.98 8.06 -7.40
N SER A 115 -13.00 7.17 -7.32
CA SER A 115 -11.96 7.10 -8.33
C SER A 115 -12.48 6.47 -9.62
N PRO A 116 -12.21 7.07 -10.79
CA PRO A 116 -12.59 6.46 -12.06
C PRO A 116 -11.75 5.22 -12.39
N LYS A 117 -10.64 5.01 -11.68
CA LYS A 117 -9.77 3.87 -11.90
C LYS A 117 -10.13 2.65 -11.06
N LYS A 118 -11.15 2.76 -10.22
CA LYS A 118 -11.50 1.64 -9.36
C LYS A 118 -11.98 0.43 -10.15
N ASP A 119 -11.64 -0.74 -9.65
CA ASP A 119 -12.04 -2.02 -10.24
C ASP A 119 -12.62 -2.86 -9.11
N LEU A 120 -13.94 -2.82 -8.96
CA LEU A 120 -14.60 -3.46 -7.84
C LEU A 120 -14.51 -4.98 -7.88
N ASN A 121 -14.43 -5.55 -9.09
CA ASN A 121 -14.27 -7.00 -9.21
C ASN A 121 -12.90 -7.45 -8.70
N ARG A 122 -11.86 -6.71 -9.06
CA ARG A 122 -10.51 -7.00 -8.57
C ARG A 122 -10.43 -6.78 -7.07
N LEU A 123 -11.05 -5.72 -6.57
CA LEU A 123 -11.07 -5.45 -5.15
C LEU A 123 -11.71 -6.60 -4.38
N ASP A 124 -12.84 -7.11 -4.86
CA ASP A 124 -13.53 -8.22 -4.22
C ASP A 124 -12.66 -9.47 -4.21
N GLU A 125 -11.99 -9.75 -5.32
CA GLU A 125 -11.11 -10.91 -5.41
C GLU A 125 -9.97 -10.84 -4.41
N TYR A 126 -9.30 -9.70 -4.33
CA TYR A 126 -8.20 -9.51 -3.39
C TYR A 126 -8.70 -9.57 -1.94
N ALA A 127 -9.86 -8.98 -1.68
CA ALA A 127 -10.41 -8.97 -0.33
C ALA A 127 -10.72 -10.38 0.16
N ARG A 128 -11.21 -11.25 -0.74
CA ARG A 128 -11.46 -12.64 -0.37
C ARG A 128 -10.17 -13.35 -0.03
N GLN A 129 -9.13 -13.18 -0.84
CA GLN A 129 -7.85 -13.84 -0.59
C GLN A 129 -7.18 -13.32 0.68
N MET A 130 -7.35 -12.05 0.99
CA MET A 130 -6.74 -11.43 2.16
C MET A 130 -7.65 -11.48 3.40
N ARG A 131 -8.85 -12.04 3.25
CA ARG A 131 -9.81 -12.24 4.34
C ARG A 131 -10.27 -10.93 4.97
N VAL A 132 -10.47 -9.92 4.15
CA VAL A 132 -11.01 -8.63 4.61
C VAL A 132 -12.34 -8.28 3.97
N SER A 133 -13.00 -9.27 3.34
CA SER A 133 -14.27 -9.02 2.63
C SER A 133 -15.36 -8.45 3.53
N GLY A 134 -15.47 -8.96 4.75
CA GLY A 134 -16.53 -8.50 5.65
C GLY A 134 -16.35 -7.03 6.01
N VAL A 135 -15.13 -6.65 6.36
CA VAL A 135 -14.83 -5.26 6.72
C VAL A 135 -14.97 -4.36 5.51
N LEU A 136 -14.48 -4.80 4.36
CA LEU A 136 -14.60 -4.04 3.12
C LEU A 136 -16.06 -3.74 2.81
N ARG A 137 -16.91 -4.77 2.87
CA ARG A 137 -18.33 -4.61 2.57
C ARG A 137 -18.99 -3.64 3.53
N GLN A 138 -18.64 -3.74 4.80
CA GLN A 138 -19.20 -2.87 5.83
C GLN A 138 -18.97 -1.38 5.53
N TYR A 139 -17.79 -1.03 5.03
CA TYR A 139 -17.47 0.36 4.76
C TYR A 139 -17.89 0.81 3.37
N LEU A 140 -17.72 -0.01 2.35
CA LEU A 140 -18.03 0.40 1.00
C LEU A 140 -19.52 0.50 0.71
N GLU A 141 -20.36 -0.28 1.39
CA GLU A 141 -21.80 -0.18 1.21
C GLU A 141 -22.32 1.20 1.60
N VAL A 142 -21.63 1.85 2.52
CA VAL A 142 -22.01 3.20 2.94
C VAL A 142 -21.49 4.25 1.95
N LEU A 143 -20.34 3.99 1.32
CA LEU A 143 -19.68 4.98 0.47
C LEU A 143 -20.06 4.89 -1.00
N LEU A 144 -20.52 3.75 -1.46
CA LEU A 144 -20.91 3.56 -2.87
C LEU A 144 -22.45 3.71 -3.10
#